data_9eaabcbe81a60768437c5657a64a24f3
#
_entry.id   9eaabcbe81a60768437c5657a64a24f3
#
_cell.length_a   1.000
_cell.length_b   1.000
_cell.length_c   1.000
_cell.angle_alpha   90.00
_cell.angle_beta   90.00
_cell.angle_gamma   90.00
#
_symmetry.space_group_name_H-M   'P 1'
#
loop_
_entity.id
_entity.type
_entity.pdbx_description
1 polymer ?
#
loop_
_entity_poly.entity_id
_entity_poly.type
_entity_poly.pdbx_seq_one_letter_code
_entity_poly.pdbx_strand_id
1 'polypeptide(L)'
;KMMRCLPGIARIYVPIRAGKNRDGTKVPVDQRLRTLLNEAAVFDRFRKEDPEGFAASAQKVVAIECDMLKPSLGLEDSVCAQLQDELDILVSCAATVSFDDPLDHSLQLNTLGPKEILELARACKKNPIVVHVSTAYVSGRQAGSIAEDLLPVDRDINQIIEEDHVGEPFDVEREIAEGLSRCAEIRTRAKGIEQ
;
A
#
# COMPACT_ATOMS: atom_id res chain seq x y z
N LYS A 1 -1.99 -10.51 -14.42
CA LYS A 1 -2.66 -11.77 -14.09
C LYS A 1 -4.17 -11.61 -14.09
N MET A 2 -4.75 -10.69 -13.32
CA MET A 2 -6.22 -10.45 -13.23
C MET A 2 -6.84 -10.23 -14.61
N MET A 3 -6.34 -9.28 -15.40
CA MET A 3 -6.82 -8.98 -16.75
C MET A 3 -6.91 -10.20 -17.66
N ARG A 4 -5.97 -11.16 -17.52
CA ARG A 4 -5.89 -12.33 -18.41
C ARG A 4 -6.68 -13.54 -17.89
N CYS A 5 -6.74 -13.72 -16.57
CA CYS A 5 -7.25 -14.96 -15.98
C CYS A 5 -8.63 -14.81 -15.35
N LEU A 6 -9.15 -13.60 -15.23
CA LEU A 6 -10.43 -13.33 -14.58
C LEU A 6 -11.33 -12.48 -15.51
N PRO A 7 -11.88 -13.06 -16.59
CA PRO A 7 -12.66 -12.32 -17.58
C PRO A 7 -13.96 -11.74 -17.01
N GLY A 8 -14.47 -12.31 -15.92
CA GLY A 8 -15.67 -11.84 -15.21
C GLY A 8 -15.48 -10.58 -14.37
N ILE A 9 -14.23 -10.08 -14.18
CA ILE A 9 -14.02 -8.80 -13.50
C ILE A 9 -14.70 -7.67 -14.29
N ALA A 10 -15.54 -6.90 -13.61
CA ALA A 10 -16.20 -5.75 -14.20
C ALA A 10 -15.25 -4.55 -14.28
N ARG A 11 -14.47 -4.28 -13.20
CA ARG A 11 -13.60 -3.11 -13.11
C ARG A 11 -12.38 -3.41 -12.25
N ILE A 12 -11.22 -2.82 -12.60
CA ILE A 12 -9.99 -2.89 -11.84
C ILE A 12 -9.54 -1.45 -11.57
N TYR A 13 -9.67 -1.01 -10.34
CA TYR A 13 -9.15 0.28 -9.91
C TYR A 13 -7.66 0.17 -9.57
N VAL A 14 -6.85 1.03 -10.16
CA VAL A 14 -5.39 1.06 -9.94
C VAL A 14 -5.02 2.39 -9.32
N PRO A 15 -4.74 2.43 -8.01
CA PRO A 15 -4.25 3.61 -7.33
C PRO A 15 -2.85 3.98 -7.83
N ILE A 16 -2.69 5.20 -8.33
CA ILE A 16 -1.43 5.70 -8.92
C ILE A 16 -1.16 7.12 -8.39
N ARG A 17 0.03 7.39 -7.92
CA ARG A 17 0.46 8.77 -7.63
C ARG A 17 0.57 9.58 -8.91
N ALA A 18 0.16 10.84 -8.89
CA ALA A 18 0.47 11.75 -10.00
C ALA A 18 1.98 11.81 -10.24
N GLY A 19 2.38 11.81 -11.49
CA GLY A 19 3.77 11.98 -11.88
C GLY A 19 4.13 13.45 -12.01
N LYS A 20 5.44 13.72 -12.20
CA LYS A 20 5.96 15.02 -12.64
C LYS A 20 6.92 14.81 -13.78
N ASN A 21 6.82 15.63 -14.81
CA ASN A 21 7.80 15.72 -15.89
C ASN A 21 9.09 16.40 -15.37
N ARG A 22 10.14 16.40 -16.20
CA ARG A 22 11.42 17.09 -15.88
C ARG A 22 11.27 18.59 -15.68
N ASP A 23 10.27 19.20 -16.32
CA ASP A 23 9.92 20.63 -16.20
C ASP A 23 9.00 20.93 -15.00
N GLY A 24 8.66 19.91 -14.20
CA GLY A 24 7.79 20.03 -13.03
C GLY A 24 6.29 19.94 -13.32
N THR A 25 5.85 19.86 -14.58
CA THR A 25 4.44 19.72 -14.93
C THR A 25 3.86 18.41 -14.43
N LYS A 26 2.61 18.43 -13.93
CA LYS A 26 1.90 17.25 -13.44
C LYS A 26 1.57 16.31 -14.60
N VAL A 27 1.93 15.04 -14.46
CA VAL A 27 1.50 13.97 -15.38
C VAL A 27 0.22 13.33 -14.79
N PRO A 28 -0.91 13.44 -15.48
CA PRO A 28 -2.18 12.85 -15.02
C PRO A 28 -2.08 11.32 -14.84
N VAL A 29 -2.83 10.80 -13.88
CA VAL A 29 -2.81 9.35 -13.59
C VAL A 29 -3.30 8.50 -14.77
N ASP A 30 -4.25 8.99 -15.56
CA ASP A 30 -4.70 8.29 -16.77
C ASP A 30 -3.61 8.18 -17.83
N GLN A 31 -2.78 9.19 -17.98
CA GLN A 31 -1.63 9.13 -18.88
C GLN A 31 -0.61 8.11 -18.38
N ARG A 32 -0.34 8.09 -17.08
CA ARG A 32 0.55 7.10 -16.48
C ARG A 32 0.01 5.68 -16.64
N LEU A 33 -1.28 5.47 -16.45
CA LEU A 33 -1.91 4.17 -16.68
C LEU A 33 -1.77 3.73 -18.14
N ARG A 34 -2.04 4.63 -19.10
CA ARG A 34 -1.88 4.34 -20.54
C ARG A 34 -0.45 3.95 -20.88
N THR A 35 0.54 4.69 -20.38
CA THR A 35 1.95 4.35 -20.55
C THR A 35 2.26 2.98 -19.96
N LEU A 36 1.80 2.69 -18.73
CA LEU A 36 1.97 1.40 -18.09
C LEU A 36 1.39 0.25 -18.91
N LEU A 37 0.14 0.38 -19.36
CA LEU A 37 -0.53 -0.66 -20.14
C LEU A 37 0.12 -0.88 -21.52
N ASN A 38 0.66 0.16 -22.14
CA ASN A 38 1.24 0.08 -23.49
C ASN A 38 2.72 -0.34 -23.49
N GLU A 39 3.50 0.05 -22.48
CA GLU A 39 4.96 -0.05 -22.52
C GLU A 39 5.54 -1.05 -21.53
N ALA A 40 4.80 -1.38 -20.44
CA ALA A 40 5.36 -2.30 -19.45
C ALA A 40 5.49 -3.73 -20.01
N ALA A 41 6.68 -4.30 -19.90
CA ALA A 41 7.03 -5.62 -20.40
C ALA A 41 6.16 -6.74 -19.80
N VAL A 42 5.59 -6.53 -18.60
CA VAL A 42 4.68 -7.50 -17.96
C VAL A 42 3.43 -7.79 -18.81
N PHE A 43 3.06 -6.89 -19.72
CA PHE A 43 1.92 -7.05 -20.62
C PHE A 43 2.29 -7.54 -22.02
N ASP A 44 3.58 -7.60 -22.40
CA ASP A 44 4.02 -7.97 -23.75
C ASP A 44 3.43 -9.29 -24.22
N ARG A 45 3.50 -10.30 -23.37
CA ARG A 45 2.96 -11.60 -23.67
C ARG A 45 1.46 -11.56 -23.95
N PHE A 46 0.67 -10.86 -23.14
CA PHE A 46 -0.78 -10.78 -23.32
C PHE A 46 -1.13 -9.97 -24.57
N ARG A 47 -0.45 -8.83 -24.81
CA ARG A 47 -0.63 -8.03 -26.03
C ARG A 47 -0.34 -8.82 -27.29
N LYS A 48 0.67 -9.71 -27.24
CA LYS A 48 1.08 -10.53 -28.41
C LYS A 48 0.20 -11.75 -28.63
N GLU A 49 -0.16 -12.48 -27.56
CA GLU A 49 -0.90 -13.73 -27.66
C GLU A 49 -2.41 -13.51 -27.89
N ASP A 50 -2.99 -12.44 -27.32
CA ASP A 50 -4.41 -12.12 -27.40
C ASP A 50 -4.63 -10.60 -27.39
N PRO A 51 -4.38 -9.92 -28.52
CA PRO A 51 -4.51 -8.45 -28.62
C PRO A 51 -5.93 -7.95 -28.35
N GLU A 52 -6.95 -8.68 -28.80
CA GLU A 52 -8.36 -8.30 -28.61
C GLU A 52 -8.78 -8.45 -27.15
N GLY A 53 -8.43 -9.57 -26.52
CA GLY A 53 -8.68 -9.80 -25.10
C GLY A 53 -7.91 -8.81 -24.22
N PHE A 54 -6.69 -8.43 -24.62
CA PHE A 54 -5.94 -7.38 -23.93
C PHE A 54 -6.68 -6.03 -24.03
N ALA A 55 -7.09 -5.61 -25.21
CA ALA A 55 -7.79 -4.35 -25.42
C ALA A 55 -9.11 -4.29 -24.63
N ALA A 56 -9.91 -5.36 -24.67
CA ALA A 56 -11.14 -5.46 -23.90
C ALA A 56 -10.88 -5.40 -22.38
N SER A 57 -9.83 -6.06 -21.90
CA SER A 57 -9.46 -6.05 -20.48
C SER A 57 -8.91 -4.70 -20.05
N ALA A 58 -8.14 -4.01 -20.90
CA ALA A 58 -7.59 -2.70 -20.62
C ALA A 58 -8.67 -1.64 -20.41
N GLN A 59 -9.81 -1.75 -21.09
CA GLN A 59 -10.96 -0.85 -20.89
C GLN A 59 -11.58 -0.96 -19.49
N LYS A 60 -11.37 -2.06 -18.80
CA LYS A 60 -11.86 -2.27 -17.43
C LYS A 60 -10.92 -1.68 -16.35
N VAL A 61 -9.73 -1.25 -16.74
CA VAL A 61 -8.74 -0.71 -15.82
C VAL A 61 -8.90 0.80 -15.70
N VAL A 62 -9.09 1.28 -14.48
CA VAL A 62 -9.34 2.69 -14.16
C VAL A 62 -8.24 3.19 -13.23
N ALA A 63 -7.56 4.26 -13.61
CA ALA A 63 -6.61 4.93 -12.74
C ALA A 63 -7.33 5.76 -11.68
N ILE A 64 -6.82 5.74 -10.47
CA ILE A 64 -7.27 6.60 -9.37
C ILE A 64 -6.05 7.34 -8.83
N GLU A 65 -6.13 8.67 -8.72
CA GLU A 65 -5.08 9.43 -8.04
C GLU A 65 -5.09 9.10 -6.55
N CYS A 66 -3.99 8.57 -6.06
CA CYS A 66 -3.85 8.09 -4.68
C CYS A 66 -2.44 8.40 -4.17
N ASP A 67 -2.34 8.71 -2.89
CA ASP A 67 -1.06 8.89 -2.21
C ASP A 67 -1.15 8.31 -0.79
N MET A 68 -0.50 7.18 -0.57
CA MET A 68 -0.49 6.48 0.72
C MET A 68 0.15 7.28 1.87
N LEU A 69 0.83 8.39 1.57
CA LEU A 69 1.39 9.31 2.58
C LEU A 69 0.36 10.33 3.08
N LYS A 70 -0.85 10.31 2.55
CA LYS A 70 -1.91 11.27 2.90
C LYS A 70 -3.06 10.59 3.64
N PRO A 71 -3.75 11.32 4.54
CA PRO A 71 -4.99 10.84 5.14
C PRO A 71 -5.99 10.41 4.07
N SER A 72 -6.78 9.40 4.36
CA SER A 72 -7.74 8.80 3.41
C SER A 72 -7.11 8.45 2.06
N LEU A 73 -5.82 8.07 2.06
CA LEU A 73 -5.04 7.76 0.85
C LEU A 73 -4.96 8.93 -0.16
N GLY A 74 -5.28 10.16 0.26
CA GLY A 74 -5.38 11.34 -0.61
C GLY A 74 -6.47 11.24 -1.66
N LEU A 75 -7.46 10.38 -1.48
CA LEU A 75 -8.60 10.22 -2.37
C LEU A 75 -9.56 11.41 -2.24
N GLU A 76 -10.19 11.79 -3.36
CA GLU A 76 -11.32 12.72 -3.33
C GLU A 76 -12.55 12.03 -2.75
N ASP A 77 -13.40 12.78 -2.05
CA ASP A 77 -14.60 12.25 -1.37
C ASP A 77 -15.52 11.47 -2.32
N SER A 78 -15.70 11.96 -3.55
CA SER A 78 -16.50 11.30 -4.57
C SER A 78 -15.93 9.93 -4.98
N VAL A 79 -14.61 9.84 -5.11
CA VAL A 79 -13.91 8.59 -5.44
C VAL A 79 -13.99 7.64 -4.26
N CYS A 80 -13.80 8.14 -3.05
CA CYS A 80 -13.92 7.36 -1.83
C CYS A 80 -15.31 6.71 -1.71
N ALA A 81 -16.38 7.51 -1.91
CA ALA A 81 -17.75 7.04 -1.88
C ALA A 81 -18.02 5.97 -2.97
N GLN A 82 -17.51 6.19 -4.18
CA GLN A 82 -17.63 5.21 -5.27
C GLN A 82 -16.95 3.88 -4.91
N LEU A 83 -15.72 3.92 -4.39
CA LEU A 83 -15.00 2.72 -3.98
C LEU A 83 -15.73 1.98 -2.86
N GLN A 84 -16.27 2.70 -1.88
CA GLN A 84 -17.05 2.11 -0.79
C GLN A 84 -18.30 1.37 -1.29
N ASP A 85 -18.88 1.82 -2.40
CA ASP A 85 -20.06 1.18 -3.01
C ASP A 85 -19.71 -0.01 -3.90
N GLU A 86 -18.57 0.02 -4.59
CA GLU A 86 -18.27 -0.90 -5.68
C GLU A 86 -17.30 -2.03 -5.32
N LEU A 87 -16.41 -1.84 -4.34
CA LEU A 87 -15.34 -2.80 -4.09
C LEU A 87 -15.85 -4.15 -3.56
N ASP A 88 -15.42 -5.22 -4.24
CA ASP A 88 -15.59 -6.61 -3.80
C ASP A 88 -14.28 -7.21 -3.28
N ILE A 89 -13.14 -6.76 -3.80
CA ILE A 89 -11.80 -7.21 -3.41
C ILE A 89 -10.86 -6.00 -3.36
N LEU A 90 -10.04 -5.92 -2.32
CA LEU A 90 -9.01 -4.92 -2.16
C LEU A 90 -7.66 -5.61 -2.00
N VAL A 91 -6.68 -5.26 -2.87
CA VAL A 91 -5.34 -5.83 -2.83
C VAL A 91 -4.34 -4.75 -2.39
N SER A 92 -3.81 -4.90 -1.19
CA SER A 92 -2.77 -4.05 -0.63
C SER A 92 -1.39 -4.67 -0.89
N CYS A 93 -0.66 -4.13 -1.87
CA CYS A 93 0.69 -4.58 -2.20
C CYS A 93 1.69 -3.44 -2.40
N ALA A 94 1.26 -2.20 -2.13
CA ALA A 94 2.13 -1.04 -2.22
C ALA A 94 2.92 -0.87 -0.94
N ALA A 95 4.25 -0.80 -1.07
CA ALA A 95 5.17 -0.62 0.04
C ALA A 95 6.49 -0.03 -0.48
N THR A 96 7.32 0.55 0.42
CA THR A 96 8.73 0.70 0.11
C THR A 96 9.46 -0.61 0.44
N VAL A 97 10.38 -0.99 -0.44
CA VAL A 97 11.25 -2.17 -0.29
C VAL A 97 12.72 -1.77 -0.13
N SER A 98 12.99 -0.47 0.00
CA SER A 98 14.32 0.05 0.24
C SER A 98 14.67 -0.08 1.72
N PHE A 99 15.77 -0.75 2.03
CA PHE A 99 16.29 -0.85 3.40
C PHE A 99 17.00 0.42 3.88
N ASP A 100 17.29 1.34 2.96
CA ASP A 100 17.97 2.62 3.25
C ASP A 100 17.00 3.78 3.42
N ASP A 101 15.69 3.54 3.31
CA ASP A 101 14.68 4.58 3.50
C ASP A 101 14.67 5.07 4.95
N PRO A 102 14.49 6.37 5.18
CA PRO A 102 14.29 6.92 6.52
C PRO A 102 13.11 6.24 7.24
N LEU A 103 13.27 6.01 8.55
CA LEU A 103 12.28 5.30 9.36
C LEU A 103 10.88 5.89 9.25
N ASP A 104 10.74 7.22 9.29
CA ASP A 104 9.45 7.88 9.17
C ASP A 104 8.78 7.65 7.81
N HIS A 105 9.56 7.57 6.72
CA HIS A 105 9.04 7.24 5.40
C HIS A 105 8.53 5.78 5.36
N SER A 106 9.32 4.86 5.92
CA SER A 106 8.94 3.45 6.02
C SER A 106 7.71 3.23 6.90
N LEU A 107 7.63 3.91 8.05
CA LEU A 107 6.45 3.88 8.92
C LEU A 107 5.19 4.39 8.20
N GLN A 108 5.31 5.50 7.48
CA GLN A 108 4.18 6.05 6.73
C GLN A 108 3.70 5.12 5.63
N LEU A 109 4.61 4.54 4.84
CA LEU A 109 4.22 3.69 3.71
C LEU A 109 3.85 2.27 4.13
N ASN A 110 4.61 1.65 5.03
CA ASN A 110 4.48 0.21 5.32
C ASN A 110 3.61 -0.09 6.55
N THR A 111 3.29 0.93 7.36
CA THR A 111 2.46 0.79 8.56
C THR A 111 1.18 1.61 8.44
N LEU A 112 1.30 2.93 8.32
CA LEU A 112 0.13 3.81 8.29
C LEU A 112 -0.65 3.70 6.97
N GLY A 113 0.03 3.55 5.83
CA GLY A 113 -0.63 3.34 4.54
C GLY A 113 -1.55 2.12 4.53
N PRO A 114 -1.10 0.91 4.92
CA PRO A 114 -1.98 -0.25 5.09
C PRO A 114 -3.13 -0.04 6.08
N LYS A 115 -2.92 0.73 7.17
CA LYS A 115 -4.00 1.10 8.10
C LYS A 115 -5.10 1.89 7.40
N GLU A 116 -4.74 2.92 6.60
CA GLU A 116 -5.70 3.69 5.78
C GLU A 116 -6.46 2.80 4.77
N ILE A 117 -5.78 1.80 4.20
CA ILE A 117 -6.42 0.82 3.30
C ILE A 117 -7.46 -0.02 4.07
N LEU A 118 -7.16 -0.44 5.30
CA LEU A 118 -8.10 -1.18 6.14
C LEU A 118 -9.30 -0.31 6.55
N GLU A 119 -9.09 0.98 6.84
CA GLU A 119 -10.19 1.90 7.14
C GLU A 119 -11.11 2.10 5.92
N LEU A 120 -10.54 2.22 4.72
CA LEU A 120 -11.34 2.22 3.49
C LEU A 120 -12.16 0.92 3.35
N ALA A 121 -11.53 -0.23 3.58
CA ALA A 121 -12.22 -1.53 3.48
C ALA A 121 -13.38 -1.66 4.49
N ARG A 122 -13.18 -1.17 5.73
CA ARG A 122 -14.23 -1.15 6.77
C ARG A 122 -15.41 -0.26 6.41
N ALA A 123 -15.16 0.82 5.68
CA ALA A 123 -16.20 1.73 5.23
C ALA A 123 -16.97 1.23 4.00
N CYS A 124 -16.50 0.15 3.34
CA CYS A 124 -17.15 -0.41 2.17
C CYS A 124 -18.46 -1.13 2.51
N LYS A 125 -19.50 -0.91 1.71
CA LYS A 125 -20.83 -1.49 1.93
C LYS A 125 -20.90 -2.99 1.68
N LYS A 126 -20.04 -3.51 0.81
CA LYS A 126 -20.03 -4.93 0.40
C LYS A 126 -19.11 -5.81 1.24
N ASN A 127 -18.46 -5.24 2.26
CA ASN A 127 -17.50 -5.98 3.10
C ASN A 127 -16.46 -6.74 2.26
N PRO A 128 -15.59 -6.03 1.52
CA PRO A 128 -14.68 -6.61 0.53
C PRO A 128 -13.66 -7.56 1.16
N ILE A 129 -13.22 -8.54 0.37
CA ILE A 129 -12.07 -9.36 0.73
C ILE A 129 -10.81 -8.50 0.67
N VAL A 130 -10.06 -8.44 1.76
CA VAL A 130 -8.77 -7.75 1.81
C VAL A 130 -7.63 -8.76 1.64
N VAL A 131 -6.81 -8.54 0.63
CA VAL A 131 -5.59 -9.32 0.40
C VAL A 131 -4.40 -8.40 0.68
N HIS A 132 -3.61 -8.70 1.73
CA HIS A 132 -2.42 -7.94 2.05
C HIS A 132 -1.16 -8.73 1.70
N VAL A 133 -0.28 -8.12 0.90
CA VAL A 133 1.05 -8.69 0.58
C VAL A 133 2.04 -8.14 1.61
N SER A 134 2.43 -8.99 2.55
CA SER A 134 3.40 -8.69 3.59
C SER A 134 4.80 -9.18 3.18
N THR A 135 5.67 -9.37 4.14
CA THR A 135 7.06 -9.81 3.94
C THR A 135 7.41 -10.89 4.97
N ALA A 136 8.39 -11.75 4.64
CA ALA A 136 8.95 -12.72 5.57
C ALA A 136 9.82 -12.05 6.68
N TYR A 137 10.18 -10.77 6.50
CA TYR A 137 11.01 -10.03 7.48
C TYR A 137 10.22 -9.48 8.69
N VAL A 138 9.07 -10.07 9.01
CA VAL A 138 8.24 -9.69 10.18
C VAL A 138 8.53 -10.49 11.45
N SER A 139 9.46 -11.45 11.38
CA SER A 139 9.80 -12.35 12.50
C SER A 139 10.76 -11.76 13.54
N GLY A 140 11.10 -10.48 13.42
CA GLY A 140 11.97 -9.80 14.40
C GLY A 140 13.40 -10.37 14.44
N ARG A 141 13.93 -10.55 15.66
CA ARG A 141 15.31 -11.05 15.89
C ARG A 141 15.39 -12.56 16.07
N GLN A 142 14.39 -13.30 15.67
CA GLN A 142 14.42 -14.75 15.78
C GLN A 142 15.50 -15.35 14.88
N ALA A 143 16.15 -16.40 15.37
CA ALA A 143 17.18 -17.14 14.62
C ALA A 143 16.77 -18.61 14.47
N GLY A 144 17.25 -19.26 13.40
CA GLY A 144 16.95 -20.66 13.11
C GLY A 144 15.76 -20.84 12.20
N SER A 145 15.02 -21.93 12.37
CA SER A 145 13.83 -22.25 11.58
C SER A 145 12.63 -21.51 12.16
N ILE A 146 12.00 -20.68 11.34
CA ILE A 146 10.81 -19.91 11.73
C ILE A 146 9.63 -20.49 10.97
N ALA A 147 8.59 -20.90 11.70
CA ALA A 147 7.37 -21.43 11.09
C ALA A 147 6.58 -20.31 10.38
N GLU A 148 5.94 -20.64 9.25
CA GLU A 148 5.03 -19.74 8.51
C GLU A 148 3.61 -19.83 9.11
N ASP A 149 3.50 -19.57 10.42
CA ASP A 149 2.22 -19.62 11.13
C ASP A 149 1.61 -18.22 11.20
N LEU A 150 0.30 -18.15 11.11
CA LEU A 150 -0.44 -16.91 11.35
C LEU A 150 -0.35 -16.52 12.83
N LEU A 151 -0.16 -15.24 13.09
CA LEU A 151 -0.30 -14.74 14.46
C LEU A 151 -1.72 -15.00 14.97
N PRO A 152 -1.88 -15.35 16.27
CA PRO A 152 -3.18 -15.53 16.86
C PRO A 152 -4.04 -14.28 16.71
N VAL A 153 -5.22 -14.41 16.08
CA VAL A 153 -6.12 -13.26 15.81
C VAL A 153 -6.95 -12.85 17.01
N ASP A 154 -6.99 -13.67 18.05
CA ASP A 154 -7.71 -13.50 19.32
C ASP A 154 -6.83 -12.94 20.44
N ARG A 155 -5.56 -12.67 20.16
CA ARG A 155 -4.57 -12.13 21.11
C ARG A 155 -4.01 -10.81 20.60
N ASP A 156 -3.90 -9.83 21.49
CA ASP A 156 -3.16 -8.60 21.17
C ASP A 156 -1.64 -8.82 21.26
N ILE A 157 -0.89 -7.82 20.78
CA ILE A 157 0.59 -7.91 20.73
C ILE A 157 1.19 -8.11 22.12
N ASN A 158 0.62 -7.53 23.17
CA ASN A 158 1.13 -7.68 24.54
C ASN A 158 0.95 -9.12 25.03
N GLN A 159 -0.18 -9.76 24.72
CA GLN A 159 -0.41 -11.16 25.03
C GLN A 159 0.51 -12.11 24.26
N ILE A 160 0.97 -11.71 23.06
CA ILE A 160 1.89 -12.52 22.24
C ILE A 160 3.32 -12.40 22.77
N ILE A 161 3.73 -11.22 23.26
CA ILE A 161 5.10 -10.96 23.72
C ILE A 161 5.29 -11.18 25.25
N GLU A 162 4.22 -11.43 26.00
CA GLU A 162 4.25 -11.57 27.47
C GLU A 162 5.27 -12.61 27.98
N GLU A 163 5.54 -13.64 27.20
CA GLU A 163 6.49 -14.71 27.62
C GLU A 163 7.94 -14.24 27.63
N ASP A 164 8.29 -13.18 26.90
CA ASP A 164 9.67 -12.71 26.74
C ASP A 164 9.89 -11.24 27.18
N HIS A 165 8.84 -10.51 27.57
CA HIS A 165 8.91 -9.08 27.84
C HIS A 165 8.75 -8.76 29.34
N VAL A 166 9.81 -8.23 29.92
CA VAL A 166 9.80 -7.66 31.28
C VAL A 166 9.76 -6.14 31.15
N GLY A 167 8.56 -5.55 31.20
CA GLY A 167 8.42 -4.10 31.08
C GLY A 167 6.96 -3.64 31.05
N GLU A 168 6.76 -2.36 30.73
CA GLU A 168 5.42 -1.82 30.49
C GLU A 168 4.79 -2.42 29.22
N PRO A 169 3.46 -2.51 29.18
CA PRO A 169 2.75 -2.98 27.97
C PRO A 169 3.17 -2.17 26.75
N PHE A 170 3.36 -2.88 25.63
CA PHE A 170 3.71 -2.26 24.36
C PHE A 170 2.52 -1.50 23.79
N ASP A 171 2.68 -0.19 23.58
CA ASP A 171 1.68 0.68 22.99
C ASP A 171 2.09 1.03 21.54
N VAL A 172 1.42 0.41 20.57
CA VAL A 172 1.72 0.56 19.14
C VAL A 172 1.58 2.01 18.68
N GLU A 173 0.54 2.71 19.11
CA GLU A 173 0.29 4.10 18.71
C GLU A 173 1.35 5.04 19.30
N ARG A 174 1.75 4.82 20.54
CA ARG A 174 2.85 5.55 21.17
C ARG A 174 4.17 5.33 20.45
N GLU A 175 4.53 4.09 20.14
CA GLU A 175 5.76 3.76 19.42
C GLU A 175 5.83 4.43 18.04
N ILE A 176 4.73 4.43 17.29
CA ILE A 176 4.63 5.11 16.01
C ILE A 176 4.82 6.62 16.19
N ALA A 177 4.12 7.23 17.15
CA ALA A 177 4.19 8.66 17.40
C ALA A 177 5.59 9.11 17.84
N GLU A 178 6.22 8.38 18.75
CA GLU A 178 7.58 8.63 19.21
C GLU A 178 8.59 8.48 18.08
N GLY A 179 8.47 7.42 17.27
CA GLY A 179 9.32 7.20 16.08
C GLY A 179 9.27 8.36 15.09
N LEU A 180 8.07 8.83 14.76
CA LEU A 180 7.86 9.96 13.86
C LEU A 180 8.40 11.27 14.46
N SER A 181 8.14 11.53 15.74
CA SER A 181 8.65 12.71 16.45
C SER A 181 10.18 12.75 16.46
N ARG A 182 10.80 11.62 16.78
CA ARG A 182 12.25 11.50 16.79
C ARG A 182 12.90 11.76 15.44
N CYS A 183 12.31 11.24 14.37
CA CYS A 183 12.76 11.52 13.00
C CYS A 183 12.67 13.01 12.67
N ALA A 184 11.57 13.68 13.06
CA ALA A 184 11.39 15.12 12.85
C ALA A 184 12.42 15.95 13.60
N GLU A 185 12.74 15.62 14.86
CA GLU A 185 13.78 16.26 15.65
C GLU A 185 15.16 16.15 14.98
N ILE A 186 15.52 14.93 14.53
CA ILE A 186 16.81 14.67 13.87
C ILE A 186 16.93 15.52 12.60
N ARG A 187 15.88 15.59 11.78
CA ARG A 187 15.87 16.42 10.58
C ARG A 187 16.01 17.92 10.88
N THR A 188 15.38 18.39 11.94
CA THR A 188 15.48 19.79 12.36
C THR A 188 16.91 20.11 12.79
N ARG A 189 17.54 19.23 13.56
CA ARG A 189 18.95 19.39 13.97
C ARG A 189 19.91 19.37 12.77
N ALA A 190 19.72 18.46 11.83
CA ALA A 190 20.55 18.37 10.62
C ALA A 190 20.52 19.67 9.81
N LYS A 191 19.33 20.25 9.58
CA LYS A 191 19.18 21.53 8.89
C LYS A 191 19.82 22.71 9.63
N GLY A 192 19.89 22.68 10.94
CA GLY A 192 20.56 23.72 11.75
C GLY A 192 22.10 23.63 11.76
N ILE A 193 22.66 22.51 11.30
CA ILE A 193 24.12 22.32 11.17
C ILE A 193 24.62 22.75 9.77
N GLU A 194 23.74 22.72 8.77
CA GLU A 194 24.06 23.14 7.39
C GLU A 194 23.97 24.67 7.14
N GLN A 195 23.55 25.44 8.13
CA GLN A 195 23.53 26.91 8.15
C GLN A 195 24.71 27.49 8.93
#